data_3a66e5980f909f552dc1fd848e7ce3e3
#
_entry.id   3a66e5980f909f552dc1fd848e7ce3e3
#
_cell.length_a   1.000
_cell.length_b   1.000
_cell.length_c   1.000
_cell.angle_alpha   90.00
_cell.angle_beta   90.00
_cell.angle_gamma   90.00
#
_symmetry.space_group_name_H-M   'P 1'
#
loop_
_entity.id
_entity.type
_entity.pdbx_description
1 polymer ?
#
loop_
_entity_poly.entity_id
_entity_poly.type
_entity_poly.pdbx_seq_one_letter_code
_entity_poly.pdbx_strand_id
1 'polypeptide(L)'
;ELVTRNKEMHIKKFPELAAEIEWAYELVYDKKVLPSMRSMQFGGKPIEVSPNRIFNCAYAPIDHMKVFGEIMFLLLGGTGVGYSVQNHHVEKLPAINKPSTKRTRRFLIGDSIEGWSDAVNALMKSYFTGSSKLRFDFSDIRPKGARLITSGGKAPGPQPLKECLLKMEGILDAKEDGDQLSTLEVHDIICYIADAVLAGGIRRAALISLFSATDQHMLSAKSGTWYETNPQRGRANNSVVIMRHRIDEETFLNLWERVRESGAGEPGFYFTNDKDYGCN
;
A
#
# COMPACT_ATOMS: atom_id res chain seq x y z
N GLU A 1 -1.76 -18.80 26.34
CA GLU A 1 -1.93 -17.33 26.35
C GLU A 1 -2.67 -16.81 25.11
N LEU A 2 -2.18 -17.00 23.88
CA LEU A 2 -2.83 -16.48 22.65
C LEU A 2 -4.24 -17.05 22.46
N VAL A 3 -4.40 -18.37 22.58
CA VAL A 3 -5.71 -19.05 22.48
C VAL A 3 -6.66 -18.53 23.54
N THR A 4 -6.23 -18.48 24.80
CA THR A 4 -7.05 -18.01 25.92
C THR A 4 -7.52 -16.58 25.71
N ARG A 5 -6.61 -15.67 25.36
CA ARG A 5 -6.94 -14.26 25.13
C ARG A 5 -7.97 -14.06 24.02
N ASN A 6 -7.83 -14.79 22.90
CA ASN A 6 -8.80 -14.71 21.80
C ASN A 6 -10.16 -15.29 22.20
N LYS A 7 -10.15 -16.45 22.89
CA LYS A 7 -11.37 -17.09 23.41
C LYS A 7 -12.14 -16.13 24.32
N GLU A 8 -11.48 -15.55 25.31
CA GLU A 8 -12.08 -14.61 26.27
C GLU A 8 -12.63 -13.36 25.58
N MET A 9 -11.92 -12.82 24.58
CA MET A 9 -12.40 -11.68 23.80
C MET A 9 -13.70 -11.98 23.08
N HIS A 10 -13.82 -13.17 22.44
CA HIS A 10 -15.03 -13.55 21.73
C HIS A 10 -16.18 -13.87 22.67
N ILE A 11 -15.95 -14.59 23.78
CA ILE A 11 -16.98 -14.88 24.78
C ILE A 11 -17.52 -13.59 25.39
N LYS A 12 -16.65 -12.63 25.70
CA LYS A 12 -17.07 -11.32 26.22
C LYS A 12 -17.99 -10.59 25.25
N LYS A 13 -17.75 -10.72 23.95
CA LYS A 13 -18.54 -10.04 22.91
C LYS A 13 -19.82 -10.78 22.56
N PHE A 14 -19.80 -12.11 22.63
CA PHE A 14 -20.89 -13.01 22.25
C PHE A 14 -21.12 -14.06 23.35
N PRO A 15 -21.61 -13.67 24.53
CA PRO A 15 -21.77 -14.57 25.68
C PRO A 15 -22.75 -15.71 25.40
N GLU A 16 -23.73 -15.51 24.53
CA GLU A 16 -24.72 -16.51 24.11
C GLU A 16 -24.09 -17.68 23.32
N LEU A 17 -22.91 -17.48 22.72
CA LEU A 17 -22.17 -18.48 21.97
C LEU A 17 -20.99 -19.07 22.78
N ALA A 18 -20.93 -18.84 24.09
CA ALA A 18 -19.78 -19.20 24.90
C ALA A 18 -19.37 -20.67 24.75
N ALA A 19 -20.30 -21.61 24.81
CA ALA A 19 -20.04 -23.05 24.69
C ALA A 19 -19.44 -23.41 23.31
N GLU A 20 -19.97 -22.83 22.24
CA GLU A 20 -19.50 -23.05 20.87
C GLU A 20 -18.10 -22.46 20.67
N ILE A 21 -17.86 -21.27 21.21
CA ILE A 21 -16.56 -20.60 21.18
C ILE A 21 -15.53 -21.43 21.95
N GLU A 22 -15.87 -21.95 23.13
CA GLU A 22 -14.98 -22.81 23.92
C GLU A 22 -14.61 -24.06 23.15
N TRP A 23 -15.57 -24.79 22.61
CA TRP A 23 -15.35 -25.96 21.78
C TRP A 23 -14.44 -25.65 20.58
N ALA A 24 -14.70 -24.58 19.84
CA ALA A 24 -13.88 -24.20 18.69
C ALA A 24 -12.44 -23.90 19.08
N TYR A 25 -12.22 -23.21 20.21
CA TYR A 25 -10.86 -22.89 20.68
C TYR A 25 -10.13 -24.07 21.32
N GLU A 26 -10.83 -25.09 21.79
CA GLU A 26 -10.22 -26.38 22.16
C GLU A 26 -9.61 -27.08 20.94
N LEU A 27 -10.32 -27.07 19.79
CA LEU A 27 -9.75 -27.59 18.54
C LEU A 27 -8.49 -26.84 18.10
N VAL A 28 -8.44 -25.51 18.32
CA VAL A 28 -7.26 -24.70 18.06
C VAL A 28 -6.11 -25.05 19.02
N TYR A 29 -6.43 -25.22 20.30
CA TYR A 29 -5.43 -25.58 21.33
C TYR A 29 -4.81 -26.94 21.04
N ASP A 30 -5.63 -27.90 20.65
CA ASP A 30 -5.24 -29.26 20.26
C ASP A 30 -4.54 -29.32 18.89
N LYS A 31 -4.40 -28.19 18.19
CA LYS A 31 -3.80 -28.10 16.84
C LYS A 31 -4.55 -28.88 15.76
N LYS A 32 -5.82 -29.15 15.97
CA LYS A 32 -6.72 -29.80 14.97
C LYS A 32 -7.18 -28.81 13.90
N VAL A 33 -7.26 -27.51 14.25
CA VAL A 33 -7.60 -26.42 13.38
C VAL A 33 -6.57 -25.30 13.55
N LEU A 34 -6.14 -24.70 12.44
CA LEU A 34 -5.23 -23.54 12.45
C LEU A 34 -6.01 -22.27 12.09
N PRO A 35 -6.21 -21.34 13.04
CA PRO A 35 -6.83 -20.06 12.76
C PRO A 35 -5.86 -19.11 12.09
N SER A 36 -6.37 -17.95 11.63
CA SER A 36 -5.52 -16.87 11.12
C SER A 36 -4.44 -16.50 12.14
N MET A 37 -3.18 -16.49 11.71
CA MET A 37 -2.05 -16.07 12.54
C MET A 37 -2.24 -14.62 13.07
N ARG A 38 -2.79 -13.74 12.26
CA ARG A 38 -3.06 -12.34 12.64
C ARG A 38 -4.11 -12.25 13.74
N SER A 39 -5.19 -13.00 13.65
CA SER A 39 -6.21 -13.07 14.71
C SER A 39 -5.58 -13.55 16.01
N MET A 40 -4.74 -14.56 15.97
CA MET A 40 -4.05 -15.07 17.16
C MET A 40 -3.04 -14.06 17.72
N GLN A 41 -2.25 -13.42 16.86
CA GLN A 41 -1.22 -12.47 17.28
C GLN A 41 -1.80 -11.20 17.90
N PHE A 42 -2.86 -10.65 17.30
CA PHE A 42 -3.42 -9.34 17.67
C PHE A 42 -4.73 -9.42 18.44
N GLY A 43 -5.28 -10.61 18.72
CA GLY A 43 -6.52 -10.78 19.48
C GLY A 43 -6.52 -10.03 20.80
N GLY A 44 -7.68 -9.48 21.18
CA GLY A 44 -7.88 -8.61 22.31
C GLY A 44 -7.73 -7.13 21.94
N LYS A 45 -7.24 -6.32 22.86
CA LYS A 45 -7.17 -4.85 22.72
C LYS A 45 -6.57 -4.34 21.40
N PRO A 46 -5.50 -4.94 20.80
CA PRO A 46 -4.97 -4.47 19.52
C PRO A 46 -5.98 -4.51 18.38
N ILE A 47 -6.82 -5.55 18.31
CA ILE A 47 -7.89 -5.65 17.30
C ILE A 47 -9.07 -4.75 17.63
N GLU A 48 -9.42 -4.59 18.90
CA GLU A 48 -10.49 -3.69 19.34
C GLU A 48 -10.18 -2.22 18.98
N VAL A 49 -8.92 -1.81 19.09
CA VAL A 49 -8.46 -0.45 18.77
C VAL A 49 -8.20 -0.26 17.27
N SER A 50 -7.66 -1.27 16.60
CA SER A 50 -7.25 -1.19 15.19
C SER A 50 -7.63 -2.49 14.47
N PRO A 51 -8.92 -2.69 14.11
CA PRO A 51 -9.41 -3.94 13.54
C PRO A 51 -8.80 -4.28 12.17
N ASN A 52 -8.25 -3.30 11.45
CA ASN A 52 -7.52 -3.50 10.20
C ASN A 52 -6.28 -4.40 10.36
N ARG A 53 -5.74 -4.57 11.57
CA ARG A 53 -4.59 -5.43 11.86
C ARG A 53 -4.85 -6.93 11.62
N ILE A 54 -6.13 -7.33 11.55
CA ILE A 54 -6.52 -8.72 11.28
C ILE A 54 -6.27 -9.12 9.83
N PHE A 55 -6.26 -8.17 8.89
CA PHE A 55 -6.10 -8.42 7.47
C PHE A 55 -4.62 -8.58 7.11
N ASN A 56 -4.29 -9.68 6.40
CA ASN A 56 -2.95 -9.90 5.84
C ASN A 56 -2.76 -9.15 4.53
N CYS A 57 -3.79 -9.11 3.71
CA CYS A 57 -3.76 -8.61 2.35
C CYS A 57 -4.97 -7.74 2.06
N ALA A 58 -4.79 -6.76 1.19
CA ALA A 58 -5.85 -5.92 0.62
C ALA A 58 -5.54 -5.63 -0.85
N TYR A 59 -6.58 -5.31 -1.60
CA TYR A 59 -6.47 -4.85 -2.98
C TYR A 59 -7.11 -3.47 -3.13
N ALA A 60 -6.47 -2.61 -3.92
CA ALA A 60 -6.96 -1.27 -4.22
C ALA A 60 -6.72 -0.89 -5.69
N PRO A 61 -7.75 -0.63 -6.50
CA PRO A 61 -7.58 0.01 -7.80
C PRO A 61 -7.18 1.48 -7.59
N ILE A 62 -6.25 1.98 -8.41
CA ILE A 62 -5.84 3.38 -8.33
C ILE A 62 -6.75 4.24 -9.20
N ASP A 63 -7.95 4.51 -8.71
CA ASP A 63 -9.01 5.17 -9.47
C ASP A 63 -9.63 6.40 -8.76
N HIS A 64 -9.08 6.79 -7.61
CA HIS A 64 -9.53 7.96 -6.86
C HIS A 64 -8.40 8.56 -6.00
N MET A 65 -8.49 9.87 -5.72
CA MET A 65 -7.39 10.60 -5.08
C MET A 65 -7.02 10.15 -3.65
N LYS A 66 -7.94 9.52 -2.91
CA LYS A 66 -7.70 9.10 -1.51
C LYS A 66 -6.94 7.78 -1.41
N VAL A 67 -6.87 7.00 -2.49
CA VAL A 67 -6.26 5.66 -2.48
C VAL A 67 -4.80 5.67 -2.04
N PHE A 68 -4.06 6.72 -2.32
CA PHE A 68 -2.65 6.85 -1.89
C PHE A 68 -2.49 6.86 -0.37
N GLY A 69 -3.34 7.60 0.33
CA GLY A 69 -3.37 7.58 1.80
C GLY A 69 -3.92 6.28 2.35
N GLU A 70 -4.90 5.66 1.71
CA GLU A 70 -5.43 4.35 2.09
C GLU A 70 -4.34 3.28 2.01
N ILE A 71 -3.50 3.29 0.97
CA ILE A 71 -2.34 2.38 0.85
C ILE A 71 -1.33 2.65 1.98
N MET A 72 -1.00 3.92 2.27
CA MET A 72 -0.14 4.26 3.40
C MET A 72 -0.70 3.70 4.72
N PHE A 73 -1.99 3.88 4.97
CA PHE A 73 -2.69 3.38 6.16
C PHE A 73 -2.61 1.85 6.28
N LEU A 74 -2.92 1.14 5.19
CA LEU A 74 -2.89 -0.33 5.14
C LEU A 74 -1.48 -0.86 5.38
N LEU A 75 -0.48 -0.31 4.70
CA LEU A 75 0.92 -0.72 4.84
C LEU A 75 1.44 -0.47 6.27
N LEU A 76 1.14 0.71 6.87
CA LEU A 76 1.48 1.01 8.27
C LEU A 76 0.74 0.09 9.24
N GLY A 77 -0.48 -0.33 8.91
CA GLY A 77 -1.23 -1.37 9.62
C GLY A 77 -0.61 -2.76 9.48
N GLY A 78 0.32 -2.95 8.53
CA GLY A 78 1.03 -4.20 8.24
C GLY A 78 0.29 -5.12 7.30
N THR A 79 -0.65 -4.59 6.52
CA THR A 79 -1.34 -5.30 5.45
C THR A 79 -0.51 -5.21 4.19
N GLY A 80 -0.28 -6.32 3.49
CA GLY A 80 0.26 -6.31 2.14
C GLY A 80 -0.79 -5.78 1.16
N VAL A 81 -0.39 -4.96 0.19
CA VAL A 81 -1.34 -4.33 -0.72
C VAL A 81 -1.03 -4.70 -2.17
N GLY A 82 -2.01 -5.37 -2.81
CA GLY A 82 -2.10 -5.42 -4.25
C GLY A 82 -2.78 -4.17 -4.76
N TYR A 83 -2.23 -3.54 -5.78
CA TYR A 83 -2.84 -2.35 -6.37
C TYR A 83 -2.80 -2.42 -7.89
N SER A 84 -3.80 -1.81 -8.52
CA SER A 84 -3.88 -1.79 -9.97
C SER A 84 -3.61 -0.40 -10.52
N VAL A 85 -2.56 -0.31 -11.32
CA VAL A 85 -2.26 0.83 -12.19
C VAL A 85 -2.64 0.57 -13.64
N GLN A 86 -3.60 -0.34 -13.90
CA GLN A 86 -4.13 -0.50 -15.25
C GLN A 86 -4.67 0.83 -15.78
N ASN A 87 -4.50 1.09 -17.07
CA ASN A 87 -4.84 2.37 -17.69
C ASN A 87 -6.25 2.85 -17.33
N HIS A 88 -7.26 1.96 -17.44
CA HIS A 88 -8.66 2.29 -17.14
C HIS A 88 -8.95 2.63 -15.67
N HIS A 89 -8.03 2.32 -14.74
CA HIS A 89 -8.10 2.79 -13.36
C HIS A 89 -7.46 4.16 -13.22
N VAL A 90 -6.19 4.30 -13.67
CA VAL A 90 -5.43 5.55 -13.54
C VAL A 90 -6.09 6.71 -14.27
N GLU A 91 -6.73 6.47 -15.42
CA GLU A 91 -7.50 7.46 -16.19
C GLU A 91 -8.66 8.08 -15.40
N LYS A 92 -9.15 7.44 -14.33
CA LYS A 92 -10.19 8.00 -13.46
C LYS A 92 -9.64 9.02 -12.44
N LEU A 93 -8.31 9.06 -12.25
CA LEU A 93 -7.73 10.09 -11.40
C LEU A 93 -7.97 11.48 -12.01
N PRO A 94 -8.20 12.50 -11.18
CA PRO A 94 -8.29 13.87 -11.66
C PRO A 94 -7.00 14.30 -12.36
N ALA A 95 -7.11 15.20 -13.32
CA ALA A 95 -5.97 15.89 -13.89
C ALA A 95 -5.26 16.74 -12.81
N ILE A 96 -3.97 16.98 -13.00
CA ILE A 96 -3.18 17.86 -12.15
C ILE A 96 -3.71 19.30 -12.26
N ASN A 97 -3.88 19.90 -11.11
CA ASN A 97 -4.16 21.32 -10.92
C ASN A 97 -3.23 21.79 -9.80
N LYS A 98 -2.12 22.39 -10.19
CA LYS A 98 -1.04 22.74 -9.23
C LYS A 98 -1.55 23.64 -8.11
N PRO A 99 -1.06 23.43 -6.87
CA PRO A 99 -1.48 24.26 -5.76
C PRO A 99 -1.02 25.71 -5.91
N SER A 100 -1.88 26.64 -5.56
CA SER A 100 -1.56 28.06 -5.60
C SER A 100 -0.44 28.40 -4.61
N THR A 101 0.61 29.05 -5.11
CA THR A 101 1.74 29.54 -4.31
C THR A 101 1.44 30.84 -3.57
N LYS A 102 0.32 31.52 -3.89
CA LYS A 102 -0.07 32.80 -3.27
C LYS A 102 -0.33 32.66 -1.76
N ARG A 103 -0.74 31.48 -1.31
CA ARG A 103 -0.98 31.16 0.10
C ARG A 103 -0.40 29.80 0.42
N THR A 104 0.43 29.74 1.45
CA THR A 104 0.94 28.49 2.01
C THR A 104 0.16 28.17 3.28
N ARG A 105 -0.39 26.96 3.37
CA ARG A 105 -1.08 26.47 4.55
C ARG A 105 -0.17 25.53 5.33
N ARG A 106 -0.01 25.76 6.64
CA ARG A 106 0.65 24.80 7.54
C ARG A 106 -0.26 23.59 7.73
N PHE A 107 0.33 22.40 7.60
CA PHE A 107 -0.33 21.12 7.87
C PHE A 107 0.47 20.39 8.96
N LEU A 108 -0.07 20.35 10.17
CA LEU A 108 0.51 19.63 11.29
C LEU A 108 0.19 18.15 11.15
N ILE A 109 1.24 17.29 11.14
CA ILE A 109 1.10 15.85 10.96
C ILE A 109 1.03 15.17 12.31
N GLY A 110 -0.09 14.48 12.58
CA GLY A 110 -0.25 13.72 13.82
C GLY A 110 0.68 12.50 13.89
N ASP A 111 1.11 12.16 15.10
CA ASP A 111 1.99 11.01 15.39
C ASP A 111 1.18 9.70 15.45
N SER A 112 0.56 9.36 14.34
CA SER A 112 -0.27 8.15 14.17
C SER A 112 -0.24 7.63 12.75
N ILE A 113 -0.75 6.41 12.52
CA ILE A 113 -0.93 5.83 11.19
C ILE A 113 -1.84 6.72 10.34
N GLU A 114 -2.93 7.21 10.95
CA GLU A 114 -3.89 8.13 10.35
C GLU A 114 -3.24 9.45 9.96
N GLY A 115 -2.42 10.02 10.85
CA GLY A 115 -1.73 11.30 10.58
C GLY A 115 -0.78 11.22 9.39
N TRP A 116 -0.07 10.11 9.20
CA TRP A 116 0.78 9.88 8.03
C TRP A 116 -0.05 9.71 6.75
N SER A 117 -1.14 8.94 6.83
CA SER A 117 -2.10 8.77 5.73
C SER A 117 -2.72 10.11 5.32
N ASP A 118 -3.14 10.92 6.30
CA ASP A 118 -3.71 12.23 6.06
C ASP A 118 -2.73 13.21 5.41
N ALA A 119 -1.43 13.12 5.75
CA ALA A 119 -0.41 13.93 5.10
C ALA A 119 -0.27 13.60 3.61
N VAL A 120 -0.27 12.30 3.24
CA VAL A 120 -0.27 11.84 1.85
C VAL A 120 -1.54 12.32 1.14
N ASN A 121 -2.71 12.11 1.74
CA ASN A 121 -3.98 12.57 1.18
C ASN A 121 -4.03 14.09 0.98
N ALA A 122 -3.50 14.86 1.93
CA ALA A 122 -3.44 16.31 1.84
C ALA A 122 -2.56 16.77 0.67
N LEU A 123 -1.38 16.13 0.49
CA LEU A 123 -0.50 16.42 -0.65
C LEU A 123 -1.22 16.13 -1.98
N MET A 124 -1.73 14.90 -2.18
CA MET A 124 -2.42 14.53 -3.41
C MET A 124 -3.62 15.44 -3.69
N LYS A 125 -4.43 15.71 -2.66
CA LYS A 125 -5.56 16.64 -2.79
C LYS A 125 -5.12 18.04 -3.24
N SER A 126 -4.01 18.56 -2.71
CA SER A 126 -3.57 19.92 -3.07
C SER A 126 -3.24 20.04 -4.56
N TYR A 127 -2.65 18.98 -5.15
CA TYR A 127 -2.30 18.93 -6.57
C TYR A 127 -3.45 18.54 -7.49
N PHE A 128 -4.46 17.84 -7.02
CA PHE A 128 -5.63 17.50 -7.84
C PHE A 128 -6.72 18.58 -7.81
N THR A 129 -6.73 19.44 -6.77
CA THR A 129 -7.79 20.46 -6.63
C THR A 129 -7.31 21.90 -6.77
N GLY A 130 -6.01 22.13 -7.02
CA GLY A 130 -5.46 23.48 -7.10
C GLY A 130 -5.59 24.29 -5.81
N SER A 131 -5.61 23.62 -4.65
CA SER A 131 -5.76 24.29 -3.38
C SER A 131 -4.44 24.98 -2.94
N SER A 132 -4.38 25.53 -1.73
CA SER A 132 -3.15 26.19 -1.24
C SER A 132 -1.98 25.21 -1.17
N LYS A 133 -0.78 25.71 -1.49
CA LYS A 133 0.46 24.93 -1.25
C LYS A 133 0.58 24.58 0.23
N LEU A 134 0.99 23.35 0.52
CA LEU A 134 1.14 22.87 1.90
C LEU A 134 2.57 23.03 2.39
N ARG A 135 2.71 23.42 3.65
CA ARG A 135 3.95 23.32 4.42
C ARG A 135 3.73 22.33 5.54
N PHE A 136 4.27 21.13 5.37
CA PHE A 136 4.16 20.07 6.36
C PHE A 136 4.97 20.39 7.61
N ASP A 137 4.36 20.16 8.76
CA ASP A 137 4.97 20.32 10.07
C ASP A 137 5.01 18.96 10.78
N PHE A 138 6.21 18.52 11.08
CA PHE A 138 6.51 17.20 11.63
C PHE A 138 6.79 17.24 13.13
N SER A 139 6.52 18.36 13.80
CA SER A 139 6.91 18.59 15.20
C SER A 139 6.26 17.62 16.19
N ASP A 140 5.06 17.12 15.88
CA ASP A 140 4.33 16.19 16.76
C ASP A 140 4.81 14.74 16.57
N ILE A 141 5.52 14.43 15.49
CA ILE A 141 6.01 13.07 15.24
C ILE A 141 7.13 12.75 16.23
N ARG A 142 6.97 11.63 16.95
CA ARG A 142 7.96 11.15 17.92
C ARG A 142 9.33 10.95 17.26
N PRO A 143 10.41 11.16 18.01
CA PRO A 143 11.77 11.04 17.49
C PRO A 143 12.12 9.59 17.15
N LYS A 144 13.09 9.40 16.26
CA LYS A 144 13.67 8.09 15.92
C LYS A 144 14.13 7.37 17.19
N GLY A 145 13.76 6.10 17.31
CA GLY A 145 14.13 5.23 18.43
C GLY A 145 13.12 5.20 19.57
N ALA A 146 12.11 6.06 19.60
CA ALA A 146 11.03 6.00 20.58
C ALA A 146 10.29 4.64 20.50
N ARG A 147 9.91 4.09 21.67
CA ARG A 147 9.23 2.78 21.73
C ARG A 147 7.81 2.87 21.16
N LEU A 148 7.46 1.90 20.34
CA LEU A 148 6.09 1.75 19.82
C LEU A 148 5.30 0.80 20.72
N ILE A 149 4.23 1.32 21.35
CA ILE A 149 3.45 0.59 22.34
C ILE A 149 2.56 -0.49 21.68
N THR A 150 1.97 -0.17 20.53
CA THR A 150 0.95 -1.02 19.89
C THR A 150 1.51 -2.12 18.99
N SER A 151 2.67 -1.91 18.38
CA SER A 151 3.26 -2.84 17.40
C SER A 151 4.58 -3.45 17.88
N GLY A 152 5.14 -2.94 18.96
CA GLY A 152 6.51 -3.25 19.38
C GLY A 152 7.54 -2.61 18.45
N GLY A 153 8.83 -2.62 18.85
CA GLY A 153 9.90 -2.02 18.06
C GLY A 153 10.09 -0.52 18.34
N LYS A 154 10.82 0.14 17.45
CA LYS A 154 11.24 1.55 17.59
C LYS A 154 10.68 2.41 16.47
N ALA A 155 10.30 3.65 16.77
CA ALA A 155 9.81 4.61 15.80
C ALA A 155 10.90 5.01 14.81
N PRO A 156 10.55 5.24 13.52
CA PRO A 156 11.50 5.70 12.50
C PRO A 156 11.84 7.19 12.64
N GLY A 157 11.01 7.96 13.36
CA GLY A 157 11.04 9.41 13.36
C GLY A 157 10.37 10.01 12.11
N PRO A 158 10.43 11.34 11.93
CA PRO A 158 9.74 12.04 10.84
C PRO A 158 10.43 11.92 9.48
N GLN A 159 11.73 11.58 9.43
CA GLN A 159 12.54 11.65 8.22
C GLN A 159 12.00 10.81 7.05
N PRO A 160 11.57 9.54 7.23
CA PRO A 160 11.06 8.74 6.13
C PRO A 160 9.81 9.33 5.47
N LEU A 161 8.89 9.87 6.25
CA LEU A 161 7.69 10.52 5.71
C LEU A 161 8.06 11.82 4.98
N LYS A 162 8.99 12.60 5.52
CA LYS A 162 9.48 13.83 4.88
C LYS A 162 10.07 13.54 3.49
N GLU A 163 10.93 12.52 3.38
CA GLU A 163 11.51 12.09 2.11
C GLU A 163 10.46 11.58 1.14
N CYS A 164 9.49 10.81 1.61
CA CYS A 164 8.37 10.34 0.81
C CYS A 164 7.58 11.50 0.21
N LEU A 165 7.13 12.46 1.04
CA LEU A 165 6.35 13.61 0.58
C LEU A 165 7.13 14.47 -0.40
N LEU A 166 8.44 14.67 -0.20
CA LEU A 166 9.30 15.42 -1.12
C LEU A 166 9.44 14.72 -2.48
N LYS A 167 9.63 13.39 -2.50
CA LYS A 167 9.72 12.61 -3.74
C LYS A 167 8.41 12.60 -4.50
N MET A 168 7.29 12.45 -3.80
CA MET A 168 5.95 12.56 -4.39
C MET A 168 5.71 13.95 -4.98
N GLU A 169 6.03 15.02 -4.20
CA GLU A 169 5.93 16.41 -4.66
C GLU A 169 6.77 16.65 -5.91
N GLY A 170 7.97 16.04 -5.99
CA GLY A 170 8.83 16.13 -7.18
C GLY A 170 8.19 15.57 -8.46
N ILE A 171 7.48 14.44 -8.38
CA ILE A 171 6.72 13.89 -9.51
C ILE A 171 5.57 14.84 -9.90
N LEU A 172 4.82 15.31 -8.90
CA LEU A 172 3.66 16.19 -9.12
C LEU A 172 4.06 17.56 -9.67
N ASP A 173 5.17 18.14 -9.21
CA ASP A 173 5.69 19.43 -9.69
C ASP A 173 6.23 19.36 -11.13
N ALA A 174 6.66 18.18 -11.58
CA ALA A 174 7.11 17.96 -12.96
C ALA A 174 5.98 17.98 -14.00
N LYS A 175 4.72 17.89 -13.57
CA LYS A 175 3.53 17.94 -14.45
C LYS A 175 3.11 19.37 -14.71
N GLU A 176 2.34 19.60 -15.78
CA GLU A 176 1.66 20.86 -16.03
C GLU A 176 0.19 20.77 -15.61
N ASP A 177 -0.46 21.94 -15.46
CA ASP A 177 -1.90 21.98 -15.18
C ASP A 177 -2.69 21.35 -16.35
N GLY A 178 -3.56 20.41 -16.02
CA GLY A 178 -4.32 19.63 -16.99
C GLY A 178 -3.70 18.29 -17.37
N ASP A 179 -2.43 18.03 -17.03
CA ASP A 179 -1.79 16.73 -17.24
C ASP A 179 -2.40 15.64 -16.34
N GLN A 180 -2.37 14.41 -16.82
CA GLN A 180 -2.66 13.25 -15.99
C GLN A 180 -1.36 12.56 -15.55
N LEU A 181 -1.41 11.91 -14.38
CA LEU A 181 -0.35 11.02 -13.98
C LEU A 181 -0.35 9.78 -14.88
N SER A 182 0.82 9.38 -15.32
CA SER A 182 1.01 8.10 -16.00
C SER A 182 0.96 6.93 -15.00
N THR A 183 0.73 5.74 -15.51
CA THR A 183 0.72 4.49 -14.73
C THR A 183 2.03 4.28 -13.98
N LEU A 184 3.16 4.60 -14.62
CA LEU A 184 4.50 4.47 -14.03
C LEU A 184 4.75 5.53 -12.93
N GLU A 185 4.32 6.78 -13.11
CA GLU A 185 4.41 7.82 -12.07
C GLU A 185 3.58 7.44 -10.84
N VAL A 186 2.37 6.93 -11.05
CA VAL A 186 1.52 6.41 -9.96
C VAL A 186 2.21 5.25 -9.24
N HIS A 187 2.78 4.30 -9.99
CA HIS A 187 3.55 3.20 -9.44
C HIS A 187 4.73 3.70 -8.58
N ASP A 188 5.51 4.66 -9.09
CA ASP A 188 6.64 5.22 -8.36
C ASP A 188 6.21 5.95 -7.07
N ILE A 189 5.10 6.69 -7.09
CA ILE A 189 4.49 7.31 -5.88
C ILE A 189 4.17 6.25 -4.82
N ILE A 190 3.54 5.14 -5.21
CA ILE A 190 3.20 4.07 -4.27
C ILE A 190 4.46 3.38 -3.72
N CYS A 191 5.48 3.22 -4.54
CA CYS A 191 6.77 2.69 -4.10
C CYS A 191 7.47 3.63 -3.09
N TYR A 192 7.38 4.95 -3.24
CA TYR A 192 7.88 5.91 -2.24
C TYR A 192 7.10 5.85 -0.92
N ILE A 193 5.79 5.64 -0.99
CA ILE A 193 4.97 5.38 0.21
C ILE A 193 5.47 4.13 0.95
N ALA A 194 5.76 3.06 0.21
CA ALA A 194 6.30 1.83 0.79
C ALA A 194 7.69 2.02 1.41
N ASP A 195 8.56 2.84 0.80
CA ASP A 195 9.86 3.20 1.35
C ASP A 195 9.74 3.85 2.74
N ALA A 196 8.79 4.78 2.91
CA ALA A 196 8.54 5.43 4.19
C ALA A 196 8.09 4.43 5.27
N VAL A 197 7.26 3.45 4.89
CA VAL A 197 6.78 2.41 5.80
C VAL A 197 7.91 1.47 6.21
N LEU A 198 8.77 1.06 5.27
CA LEU A 198 9.90 0.16 5.53
C LEU A 198 10.95 0.76 6.44
N ALA A 199 11.25 2.04 6.29
CA ALA A 199 12.20 2.75 7.13
C ALA A 199 11.81 2.71 8.62
N GLY A 200 10.53 2.43 8.92
CA GLY A 200 10.02 2.20 10.26
C GLY A 200 10.52 0.93 10.95
N GLY A 201 11.19 0.03 10.21
CA GLY A 201 11.89 -1.14 10.78
C GLY A 201 11.01 -2.22 11.41
N ILE A 202 9.67 -2.04 11.44
CA ILE A 202 8.76 -2.91 12.19
C ILE A 202 8.11 -3.95 11.30
N ARG A 203 7.92 -3.64 10.02
CA ARG A 203 7.22 -4.51 9.08
C ARG A 203 7.81 -4.40 7.67
N ARG A 204 7.71 -5.52 6.95
CA ARG A 204 7.99 -5.54 5.52
C ARG A 204 6.77 -4.96 4.81
N ALA A 205 6.94 -3.88 4.05
CA ALA A 205 5.95 -3.49 3.06
C ALA A 205 5.93 -4.57 1.98
N ALA A 206 4.76 -5.13 1.70
CA ALA A 206 4.56 -6.08 0.61
C ALA A 206 3.60 -5.44 -0.39
N LEU A 207 4.07 -5.25 -1.62
CA LEU A 207 3.31 -4.66 -2.70
C LEU A 207 3.30 -5.57 -3.93
N ILE A 208 2.15 -5.64 -4.59
CA ILE A 208 2.02 -6.21 -5.93
C ILE A 208 1.35 -5.15 -6.81
N SER A 209 2.03 -4.75 -7.88
CA SER A 209 1.50 -3.85 -8.89
C SER A 209 0.90 -4.64 -10.04
N LEU A 210 -0.37 -4.41 -10.33
CA LEU A 210 -1.07 -4.97 -11.48
C LEU A 210 -1.20 -3.90 -12.57
N PHE A 211 -0.80 -4.22 -13.80
CA PHE A 211 -0.80 -3.27 -14.90
C PHE A 211 -1.26 -3.90 -16.23
N SER A 212 -1.66 -3.07 -17.19
CA SER A 212 -2.18 -3.50 -18.49
C SER A 212 -1.07 -4.10 -19.37
N ALA A 213 -1.35 -5.19 -20.08
CA ALA A 213 -0.38 -5.84 -20.99
C ALA A 213 0.09 -4.94 -22.14
N THR A 214 -0.63 -3.86 -22.43
CA THR A 214 -0.28 -2.86 -23.44
C THR A 214 0.60 -1.73 -22.92
N ASP A 215 0.84 -1.68 -21.62
CA ASP A 215 1.61 -0.61 -20.97
C ASP A 215 3.12 -0.86 -21.09
N GLN A 216 3.73 -0.24 -22.10
CA GLN A 216 5.15 -0.40 -22.40
C GLN A 216 6.06 0.15 -21.30
N HIS A 217 5.63 1.21 -20.59
CA HIS A 217 6.39 1.81 -19.49
C HIS A 217 6.43 0.87 -18.29
N MET A 218 5.31 0.28 -17.93
CA MET A 218 5.25 -0.69 -16.84
C MET A 218 5.94 -2.02 -17.20
N LEU A 219 5.84 -2.48 -18.46
CA LEU A 219 6.56 -3.67 -18.94
C LEU A 219 8.08 -3.52 -18.82
N SER A 220 8.61 -2.31 -18.98
CA SER A 220 10.04 -2.01 -18.90
C SER A 220 10.48 -1.35 -17.59
N ALA A 221 9.57 -1.23 -16.61
CA ALA A 221 9.83 -0.49 -15.37
C ALA A 221 11.06 -0.98 -14.59
N LYS A 222 11.38 -2.28 -14.71
CA LYS A 222 12.53 -2.93 -14.09
C LYS A 222 13.49 -3.54 -15.13
N SER A 223 13.74 -2.79 -16.19
CA SER A 223 14.73 -3.16 -17.22
C SER A 223 16.00 -2.34 -17.07
N GLY A 224 17.13 -2.87 -17.54
CA GLY A 224 18.43 -2.21 -17.48
C GLY A 224 18.91 -1.94 -16.05
N THR A 225 19.46 -0.76 -15.81
CA THR A 225 20.02 -0.33 -14.51
C THR A 225 18.97 0.31 -13.58
N TRP A 226 17.71 -0.12 -13.65
CA TRP A 226 16.60 0.45 -12.84
C TRP A 226 16.90 0.51 -11.33
N TYR A 227 17.65 -0.44 -10.81
CA TYR A 227 18.04 -0.51 -9.39
C TYR A 227 18.96 0.62 -8.95
N GLU A 228 19.66 1.27 -9.89
CA GLU A 228 20.49 2.46 -9.64
C GLU A 228 19.66 3.74 -9.77
N THR A 229 18.83 3.83 -10.81
CA THR A 229 18.09 5.04 -11.17
C THR A 229 16.75 5.16 -10.45
N ASN A 230 16.08 4.03 -10.21
CA ASN A 230 14.74 3.95 -9.60
C ASN A 230 14.64 2.81 -8.56
N PRO A 231 15.49 2.82 -7.52
CA PRO A 231 15.57 1.72 -6.54
C PRO A 231 14.25 1.48 -5.79
N GLN A 232 13.38 2.50 -5.67
CA GLN A 232 12.06 2.36 -5.05
C GLN A 232 11.20 1.29 -5.72
N ARG A 233 11.35 1.04 -7.04
CA ARG A 233 10.58 0.02 -7.78
C ARG A 233 10.81 -1.40 -7.28
N GLY A 234 11.90 -1.63 -6.56
CA GLY A 234 12.16 -2.88 -5.84
C GLY A 234 11.19 -3.17 -4.68
N ARG A 235 10.30 -2.22 -4.32
CA ARG A 235 9.30 -2.39 -3.25
C ARG A 235 8.07 -3.17 -3.67
N ALA A 236 7.80 -3.26 -4.96
CA ALA A 236 6.64 -3.98 -5.50
C ALA A 236 7.08 -5.10 -6.44
N ASN A 237 6.37 -6.23 -6.42
CA ASN A 237 6.39 -7.18 -7.53
C ASN A 237 5.46 -6.63 -8.62
N ASN A 238 5.93 -6.58 -9.86
CA ASN A 238 5.15 -6.09 -10.98
C ASN A 238 4.57 -7.27 -11.75
N SER A 239 3.25 -7.28 -11.95
CA SER A 239 2.55 -8.36 -12.65
C SER A 239 1.65 -7.80 -13.76
N VAL A 240 1.81 -8.34 -14.95
CA VAL A 240 0.96 -8.02 -16.09
C VAL A 240 -0.37 -8.75 -15.97
N VAL A 241 -1.46 -8.02 -16.15
CA VAL A 241 -2.83 -8.59 -16.14
C VAL A 241 -3.12 -9.20 -17.50
N ILE A 242 -3.44 -10.49 -17.51
CA ILE A 242 -3.72 -11.27 -18.70
C ILE A 242 -5.15 -11.84 -18.61
N MET A 243 -5.96 -11.51 -19.61
CA MET A 243 -7.30 -12.09 -19.74
C MET A 243 -7.19 -13.49 -20.34
N ARG A 244 -7.53 -14.54 -19.56
CA ARG A 244 -7.39 -15.95 -19.97
C ARG A 244 -8.04 -16.29 -21.30
N HIS A 245 -9.18 -15.69 -21.59
CA HIS A 245 -9.98 -15.96 -22.78
C HIS A 245 -9.59 -15.12 -24.01
N ARG A 246 -8.57 -14.24 -23.87
CA ARG A 246 -8.14 -13.31 -24.93
C ARG A 246 -6.68 -13.45 -25.32
N ILE A 247 -5.87 -14.14 -24.51
CA ILE A 247 -4.45 -14.30 -24.80
C ILE A 247 -4.26 -15.45 -25.80
N ASP A 248 -3.52 -15.20 -26.83
CA ASP A 248 -2.98 -16.23 -27.73
C ASP A 248 -1.55 -16.61 -27.35
N GLU A 249 -1.06 -17.70 -27.94
CA GLU A 249 0.26 -18.23 -27.65
C GLU A 249 1.37 -17.25 -28.05
N GLU A 250 1.24 -16.59 -29.20
CA GLU A 250 2.24 -15.65 -29.71
C GLU A 250 2.38 -14.45 -28.77
N THR A 251 1.27 -13.86 -28.36
CA THR A 251 1.27 -12.75 -27.40
C THR A 251 1.88 -13.16 -26.05
N PHE A 252 1.55 -14.36 -25.56
CA PHE A 252 2.14 -14.86 -24.33
C PHE A 252 3.67 -15.08 -24.46
N LEU A 253 4.13 -15.69 -25.54
CA LEU A 253 5.55 -15.92 -25.77
C LEU A 253 6.33 -14.61 -25.89
N ASN A 254 5.77 -13.57 -26.50
CA ASN A 254 6.36 -12.25 -26.57
C ASN A 254 6.50 -11.60 -25.17
N LEU A 255 5.51 -11.74 -24.30
CA LEU A 255 5.61 -11.29 -22.91
C LEU A 255 6.64 -12.08 -22.11
N TRP A 256 6.68 -13.40 -22.31
CA TRP A 256 7.67 -14.29 -21.68
C TRP A 256 9.11 -13.91 -22.05
N GLU A 257 9.34 -13.63 -23.35
CA GLU A 257 10.66 -13.21 -23.83
C GLU A 257 11.13 -11.92 -23.14
N ARG A 258 10.23 -10.94 -22.95
CA ARG A 258 10.54 -9.71 -22.20
C ARG A 258 10.95 -10.00 -20.77
N VAL A 259 10.31 -10.95 -20.10
CA VAL A 259 10.71 -11.36 -18.73
C VAL A 259 12.13 -11.94 -18.75
N ARG A 260 12.43 -12.76 -19.73
CA ARG A 260 13.77 -13.35 -19.92
C ARG A 260 14.83 -12.28 -20.15
N GLU A 261 14.56 -11.33 -21.04
CA GLU A 261 15.47 -10.25 -21.41
C GLU A 261 15.68 -9.23 -20.29
N SER A 262 14.68 -9.01 -19.42
CA SER A 262 14.78 -8.08 -18.32
C SER A 262 15.86 -8.43 -17.29
N GLY A 263 16.22 -9.71 -17.19
CA GLY A 263 17.13 -10.23 -16.16
C GLY A 263 16.62 -10.10 -14.72
N ALA A 264 15.46 -9.47 -14.52
CA ALA A 264 14.85 -9.25 -13.21
C ALA A 264 13.84 -10.35 -12.81
N GLY A 265 13.46 -11.23 -13.77
CA GLY A 265 12.39 -12.20 -13.55
C GLY A 265 11.00 -11.58 -13.49
N GLU A 266 10.85 -10.34 -13.92
CA GLU A 266 9.60 -9.58 -13.95
C GLU A 266 9.36 -8.97 -15.36
N PRO A 267 8.11 -8.71 -15.70
CA PRO A 267 6.90 -8.83 -14.88
C PRO A 267 6.46 -10.28 -14.65
N GLY A 268 5.80 -10.52 -13.50
CA GLY A 268 5.01 -11.72 -13.28
C GLY A 268 3.73 -11.72 -14.13
N PHE A 269 3.00 -12.85 -14.17
CA PHE A 269 1.76 -12.99 -14.93
C PHE A 269 0.58 -13.18 -13.98
N TYR A 270 -0.43 -12.30 -14.09
CA TYR A 270 -1.68 -12.43 -13.38
C TYR A 270 -2.80 -12.79 -14.35
N PHE A 271 -3.20 -14.06 -14.34
CA PHE A 271 -4.27 -14.57 -15.21
C PHE A 271 -5.63 -14.38 -14.54
N THR A 272 -6.52 -13.65 -15.19
CA THR A 272 -7.87 -13.39 -14.70
C THR A 272 -8.92 -13.56 -15.79
N ASN A 273 -10.18 -13.69 -15.38
CA ASN A 273 -11.34 -13.62 -16.28
C ASN A 273 -11.99 -12.24 -16.26
N ASP A 274 -11.66 -11.43 -15.26
CA ASP A 274 -12.17 -10.07 -15.10
C ASP A 274 -11.01 -9.12 -14.75
N LYS A 275 -10.80 -8.10 -15.58
CA LYS A 275 -9.72 -7.12 -15.40
C LYS A 275 -9.91 -6.21 -14.18
N ASP A 276 -11.13 -6.05 -13.69
CA ASP A 276 -11.48 -5.17 -12.59
C ASP A 276 -11.34 -5.87 -11.22
N TYR A 277 -11.32 -7.21 -11.22
CA TYR A 277 -11.05 -8.00 -10.03
C TYR A 277 -9.55 -8.31 -9.91
N GLY A 278 -8.86 -7.48 -9.14
CA GLY A 278 -7.55 -7.82 -8.63
C GLY A 278 -7.70 -8.70 -7.38
N CYS A 279 -6.80 -9.62 -7.19
CA CYS A 279 -6.63 -10.28 -5.90
C CYS A 279 -5.17 -10.14 -5.45
N ASN A 280 -5.01 -10.26 -4.17
CA ASN A 280 -3.71 -10.18 -3.53
C ASN A 280 -3.38 -11.54 -2.89
#